data_20757b6cf6d2a69b5749e070c525a991
#
_entry.id   20757b6cf6d2a69b5749e070c525a991
#
_cell.length_a   1.000
_cell.length_b   1.000
_cell.length_c   1.000
_cell.angle_alpha   90.00
_cell.angle_beta   90.00
_cell.angle_gamma   90.00
#
_symmetry.space_group_name_H-M   'P 1'
#
loop_
_entity.id
_entity.type
_entity.pdbx_description
1 polymer ?
#
loop_
_entity_poly.entity_id
_entity_poly.type
_entity_poly.pdbx_seq_one_letter_code
_entity_poly.pdbx_strand_id
1 'polypeptide(L)'
;MSNKYLQFLKEYIIVALACMVMAFNTNYFFVGNKLAQGGVSGLSLIIHYLSHIDVSYLYFALNIPLIILAYIFLGKNFLLKTLFATFILSVFLKVFASFSEPLDDILLAAIFGGAINGITIGIVFYAGGSTGGMDIIAKIVNKYTGIPISRILLTTDFIVLSMVAVIFGKVIFMYTLISLVISSKMIDIIQVGIYSAKGVTIITTKEDEIRKRIMEETKRGITLIDAKGGYTQKEIGMLYCVVGQYQLIRVKTIVKEVDPSAFMIVADVHEVIGNGFLVNK
;
A
#
# COMPACT_ATOMS: atom_id res chain seq x y z
N MET A 1 4.41 -29.86 3.60
CA MET A 1 5.50 -29.23 2.81
C MET A 1 5.02 -28.58 1.52
N SER A 2 4.09 -29.15 0.78
CA SER A 2 3.55 -28.62 -0.49
C SER A 2 2.99 -27.19 -0.41
N ASN A 3 2.30 -26.83 0.67
CA ASN A 3 1.60 -25.53 0.78
C ASN A 3 2.57 -24.33 0.92
N LYS A 4 3.72 -24.52 1.56
CA LYS A 4 4.73 -23.46 1.78
C LYS A 4 5.50 -23.10 0.50
N TYR A 5 5.82 -24.09 -0.32
CA TYR A 5 6.44 -23.87 -1.63
C TYR A 5 5.50 -23.19 -2.62
N LEU A 6 4.21 -23.58 -2.59
CA LEU A 6 3.20 -22.95 -3.45
C LEU A 6 2.98 -21.48 -3.09
N GLN A 7 2.98 -21.16 -1.80
CA GLN A 7 2.87 -19.78 -1.32
C GLN A 7 4.09 -18.95 -1.71
N PHE A 8 5.29 -19.50 -1.53
CA PHE A 8 6.54 -18.88 -1.95
C PHE A 8 6.55 -18.57 -3.45
N LEU A 9 6.19 -19.53 -4.28
CA LEU A 9 6.12 -19.33 -5.73
C LEU A 9 5.11 -18.26 -6.14
N LYS A 10 3.93 -18.24 -5.50
CA LYS A 10 2.91 -17.20 -5.73
C LYS A 10 3.43 -15.79 -5.43
N GLU A 11 4.15 -15.61 -4.33
CA GLU A 11 4.72 -14.31 -3.96
C GLU A 11 5.72 -13.80 -5.01
N TYR A 12 6.61 -14.66 -5.53
CA TYR A 12 7.57 -14.29 -6.59
C TYR A 12 6.89 -13.99 -7.92
N ILE A 13 5.84 -14.74 -8.29
CA ILE A 13 5.04 -14.46 -9.50
C ILE A 13 4.35 -13.10 -9.37
N ILE A 14 3.74 -12.80 -8.24
CA ILE A 14 3.07 -11.51 -7.98
C ILE A 14 4.09 -10.37 -8.09
N VAL A 15 5.26 -10.52 -7.48
CA VAL A 15 6.34 -9.51 -7.57
C VAL A 15 6.80 -9.32 -9.02
N ALA A 16 6.99 -10.41 -9.78
CA ALA A 16 7.42 -10.30 -11.17
C ALA A 16 6.38 -9.58 -12.04
N LEU A 17 5.09 -9.90 -11.89
CA LEU A 17 4.01 -9.23 -12.61
C LEU A 17 3.91 -7.75 -12.23
N ALA A 18 4.01 -7.42 -10.95
CA ALA A 18 4.01 -6.05 -10.50
C ALA A 18 5.20 -5.25 -11.06
N CYS A 19 6.41 -5.84 -11.06
CA CYS A 19 7.60 -5.22 -11.66
C CYS A 19 7.47 -5.03 -13.17
N MET A 20 6.86 -5.98 -13.88
CA MET A 20 6.60 -5.86 -15.32
C MET A 20 5.66 -4.70 -15.61
N VAL A 21 4.53 -4.61 -14.89
CA VAL A 21 3.58 -3.50 -15.03
C VAL A 21 4.23 -2.16 -14.64
N MET A 22 5.04 -2.14 -13.59
CA MET A 22 5.77 -0.95 -13.16
C MET A 22 6.77 -0.48 -14.23
N ALA A 23 7.50 -1.40 -14.86
CA ALA A 23 8.46 -1.08 -15.92
C ALA A 23 7.77 -0.49 -17.16
N PHE A 24 6.65 -1.08 -17.58
CA PHE A 24 5.83 -0.51 -18.67
C PHE A 24 5.33 0.88 -18.28
N ASN A 25 4.77 1.03 -17.08
CA ASN A 25 4.31 2.30 -16.54
C ASN A 25 5.41 3.38 -16.55
N THR A 26 6.63 3.01 -16.13
CA THR A 26 7.77 3.94 -16.10
C THR A 26 8.12 4.45 -17.50
N ASN A 27 8.23 3.56 -18.47
CA ASN A 27 8.58 3.97 -19.84
C ASN A 27 7.44 4.77 -20.48
N TYR A 28 6.21 4.26 -20.42
CA TYR A 28 5.07 4.84 -21.15
C TYR A 28 4.60 6.17 -20.55
N PHE A 29 4.41 6.23 -19.22
CA PHE A 29 3.86 7.43 -18.58
C PHE A 29 4.93 8.41 -18.09
N PHE A 30 6.09 7.93 -17.62
CA PHE A 30 7.10 8.83 -17.06
C PHE A 30 8.17 9.21 -18.08
N VAL A 31 8.87 8.25 -18.69
CA VAL A 31 9.94 8.56 -19.66
C VAL A 31 9.38 9.32 -20.86
N GLY A 32 8.31 8.85 -21.47
CA GLY A 32 7.69 9.48 -22.63
C GLY A 32 7.25 10.93 -22.39
N ASN A 33 6.80 11.24 -21.17
CA ASN A 33 6.27 12.58 -20.85
C ASN A 33 7.24 13.45 -20.02
N LYS A 34 8.50 13.03 -19.87
CA LYS A 34 9.55 13.72 -19.08
C LYS A 34 9.13 13.94 -17.61
N LEU A 35 8.22 13.12 -17.10
CA LEU A 35 7.86 13.13 -15.69
C LEU A 35 8.92 12.39 -14.87
N ALA A 36 9.10 12.78 -13.63
CA ALA A 36 9.94 12.03 -12.70
C ALA A 36 9.07 11.13 -11.79
N GLN A 37 9.68 10.08 -11.28
CA GLN A 37 9.17 9.28 -10.18
C GLN A 37 9.82 9.73 -8.88
N GLY A 38 9.42 9.15 -7.76
CA GLY A 38 10.10 9.33 -6.49
C GLY A 38 11.39 8.50 -6.38
N GLY A 39 12.16 8.80 -5.35
CA GLY A 39 13.31 8.00 -4.92
C GLY A 39 14.37 7.77 -5.99
N VAL A 40 14.94 6.56 -5.97
CA VAL A 40 16.02 6.16 -6.91
C VAL A 40 15.50 6.05 -8.34
N SER A 41 14.26 5.65 -8.55
CA SER A 41 13.65 5.63 -9.90
C SER A 41 13.65 7.03 -10.50
N GLY A 42 13.19 8.02 -9.70
CA GLY A 42 13.21 9.42 -10.13
C GLY A 42 14.60 9.96 -10.38
N LEU A 43 15.56 9.66 -9.51
CA LEU A 43 16.97 10.04 -9.71
C LEU A 43 17.53 9.40 -10.99
N SER A 44 17.23 8.13 -11.25
CA SER A 44 17.62 7.44 -12.48
C SER A 44 17.05 8.12 -13.73
N LEU A 45 15.78 8.56 -13.68
CA LEU A 45 15.14 9.31 -14.76
C LEU A 45 15.80 10.67 -14.99
N ILE A 46 16.09 11.43 -13.92
CA ILE A 46 16.77 12.72 -14.01
C ILE A 46 18.15 12.55 -14.67
N ILE A 47 18.93 11.56 -14.21
CA ILE A 47 20.25 11.28 -14.78
C ILE A 47 20.12 10.84 -16.24
N HIS A 48 19.13 10.01 -16.57
CA HIS A 48 18.85 9.61 -17.97
C HIS A 48 18.60 10.82 -18.87
N TYR A 49 17.76 11.76 -18.45
CA TYR A 49 17.49 12.97 -19.25
C TYR A 49 18.71 13.86 -19.45
N LEU A 50 19.67 13.86 -18.53
CA LEU A 50 20.89 14.65 -18.61
C LEU A 50 22.03 13.96 -19.37
N SER A 51 22.14 12.62 -19.26
CA SER A 51 23.29 11.84 -19.74
C SER A 51 22.97 10.92 -20.92
N HIS A 52 21.67 10.70 -21.22
CA HIS A 52 21.18 9.73 -22.21
C HIS A 52 21.58 8.27 -21.93
N ILE A 53 22.05 7.95 -20.70
CA ILE A 53 22.29 6.57 -20.27
C ILE A 53 20.96 5.90 -20.00
N ASP A 54 20.81 4.63 -20.42
CA ASP A 54 19.56 3.86 -20.17
C ASP A 54 19.15 3.84 -18.70
N VAL A 55 17.89 4.12 -18.44
CA VAL A 55 17.28 4.10 -17.08
C VAL A 55 17.54 2.79 -16.37
N SER A 56 17.53 1.66 -17.10
CA SER A 56 17.74 0.32 -16.55
C SER A 56 19.12 0.15 -15.90
N TYR A 57 20.16 0.66 -16.52
CA TYR A 57 21.53 0.59 -15.95
C TYR A 57 21.68 1.50 -14.75
N LEU A 58 21.18 2.73 -14.85
CA LEU A 58 21.21 3.71 -13.76
C LEU A 58 20.45 3.19 -12.54
N TYR A 59 19.25 2.68 -12.77
CA TYR A 59 18.41 2.10 -11.72
C TYR A 59 19.12 0.96 -11.00
N PHE A 60 19.70 0.02 -11.74
CA PHE A 60 20.41 -1.11 -11.14
C PHE A 60 21.64 -0.64 -10.35
N ALA A 61 22.48 0.23 -10.92
CA ALA A 61 23.69 0.72 -10.28
C ALA A 61 23.42 1.48 -8.98
N LEU A 62 22.44 2.39 -8.98
CA LEU A 62 22.04 3.17 -7.82
C LEU A 62 21.42 2.31 -6.70
N ASN A 63 20.89 1.14 -7.03
CA ASN A 63 20.34 0.22 -6.03
C ASN A 63 21.39 -0.61 -5.29
N ILE A 64 22.62 -0.75 -5.80
CA ILE A 64 23.66 -1.58 -5.16
C ILE A 64 23.90 -1.20 -3.69
N PRO A 65 24.16 0.06 -3.32
CA PRO A 65 24.38 0.44 -1.92
C PRO A 65 23.15 0.20 -1.04
N LEU A 66 21.95 0.40 -1.57
CA LEU A 66 20.70 0.21 -0.82
C LEU A 66 20.37 -1.26 -0.56
N ILE A 67 20.75 -2.14 -1.49
CA ILE A 67 20.64 -3.59 -1.33
C ILE A 67 21.53 -4.08 -0.18
N ILE A 68 22.73 -3.50 -0.01
CA ILE A 68 23.61 -3.80 1.13
C ILE A 68 22.91 -3.41 2.45
N LEU A 69 22.29 -2.23 2.51
CA LEU A 69 21.51 -1.81 3.68
C LEU A 69 20.31 -2.75 3.94
N ALA A 70 19.62 -3.21 2.89
CA ALA A 70 18.54 -4.17 3.03
C ALA A 70 18.98 -5.48 3.70
N TYR A 71 20.18 -5.97 3.35
CA TYR A 71 20.76 -7.15 3.97
C TYR A 71 20.99 -6.97 5.47
N ILE A 72 21.59 -5.85 5.84
CA ILE A 72 21.99 -5.56 7.24
C ILE A 72 20.75 -5.40 8.14
N PHE A 73 19.74 -4.64 7.68
CA PHE A 73 18.62 -4.20 8.53
C PHE A 73 17.34 -5.04 8.39
N LEU A 74 17.07 -5.65 7.23
CA LEU A 74 15.80 -6.33 6.95
C LEU A 74 15.93 -7.85 6.78
N GLY A 75 17.16 -8.36 6.65
CA GLY A 75 17.46 -9.79 6.65
C GLY A 75 17.34 -10.47 5.28
N LYS A 76 17.72 -11.76 5.25
CA LYS A 76 17.92 -12.52 4.00
C LYS A 76 16.66 -12.68 3.13
N ASN A 77 15.50 -12.93 3.75
CA ASN A 77 14.26 -13.18 2.99
C ASN A 77 13.78 -11.92 2.25
N PHE A 78 13.88 -10.77 2.89
CA PHE A 78 13.58 -9.48 2.27
C PHE A 78 14.59 -9.18 1.15
N LEU A 79 15.87 -9.40 1.43
CA LEU A 79 16.94 -9.21 0.45
C LEU A 79 16.69 -10.01 -0.83
N LEU A 80 16.40 -11.31 -0.73
CA LEU A 80 16.20 -12.17 -1.89
C LEU A 80 15.04 -11.69 -2.76
N LYS A 81 13.92 -11.31 -2.16
CA LYS A 81 12.77 -10.77 -2.89
C LYS A 81 13.09 -9.41 -3.52
N THR A 82 13.84 -8.57 -2.82
CA THR A 82 14.24 -7.25 -3.32
C THR A 82 15.23 -7.38 -4.48
N LEU A 83 16.24 -8.25 -4.37
CA LEU A 83 17.17 -8.55 -5.49
C LEU A 83 16.42 -9.06 -6.72
N PHE A 84 15.50 -9.99 -6.53
CA PHE A 84 14.66 -10.51 -7.60
C PHE A 84 13.82 -9.40 -8.24
N ALA A 85 13.12 -8.59 -7.42
CA ALA A 85 12.29 -7.50 -7.92
C ALA A 85 13.11 -6.44 -8.68
N THR A 86 14.25 -6.01 -8.12
CA THR A 86 15.15 -5.02 -8.75
C THR A 86 15.69 -5.54 -10.07
N PHE A 87 16.09 -6.82 -10.13
CA PHE A 87 16.58 -7.44 -11.36
C PHE A 87 15.49 -7.51 -12.43
N ILE A 88 14.31 -8.05 -12.08
CA ILE A 88 13.16 -8.16 -12.99
C ILE A 88 12.74 -6.77 -13.50
N LEU A 89 12.63 -5.79 -12.61
CA LEU A 89 12.29 -4.41 -12.99
C LEU A 89 13.32 -3.84 -13.97
N SER A 90 14.62 -4.00 -13.70
CA SER A 90 15.68 -3.51 -14.58
C SER A 90 15.62 -4.15 -15.98
N VAL A 91 15.36 -5.46 -16.05
CA VAL A 91 15.20 -6.17 -17.34
C VAL A 91 14.00 -5.64 -18.11
N PHE A 92 12.84 -5.51 -17.46
CA PHE A 92 11.63 -5.03 -18.13
C PHE A 92 11.68 -3.54 -18.47
N LEU A 93 12.37 -2.71 -17.71
CA LEU A 93 12.66 -1.32 -18.09
C LEU A 93 13.35 -1.25 -19.46
N LYS A 94 14.30 -2.16 -19.71
CA LYS A 94 14.98 -2.24 -21.00
C LYS A 94 14.08 -2.81 -22.10
N VAL A 95 13.31 -3.86 -21.81
CA VAL A 95 12.38 -4.46 -22.77
C VAL A 95 11.32 -3.47 -23.25
N PHE A 96 10.80 -2.64 -22.35
CA PHE A 96 9.77 -1.66 -22.68
C PHE A 96 10.31 -0.27 -23.05
N ALA A 97 11.61 -0.11 -23.23
CA ALA A 97 12.23 1.20 -23.56
C ALA A 97 11.68 1.83 -24.82
N SER A 98 11.24 1.01 -25.81
CA SER A 98 10.62 1.47 -27.07
C SER A 98 9.21 2.04 -26.91
N PHE A 99 8.55 1.84 -25.76
CA PHE A 99 7.20 2.34 -25.48
C PHE A 99 7.22 3.70 -24.75
N SER A 100 8.15 4.57 -25.10
CA SER A 100 8.35 5.89 -24.45
C SER A 100 7.84 7.05 -25.31
N GLU A 101 6.72 6.87 -26.02
CA GLU A 101 6.09 7.94 -26.76
C GLU A 101 5.33 8.90 -25.84
N PRO A 102 5.42 10.23 -26.08
CA PRO A 102 4.71 11.20 -25.28
C PRO A 102 3.20 11.11 -25.50
N LEU A 103 2.43 11.28 -24.42
CA LEU A 103 0.98 11.44 -24.49
C LEU A 103 0.62 12.91 -24.78
N ASP A 104 -0.48 13.13 -25.46
CA ASP A 104 -0.99 14.48 -25.73
C ASP A 104 -1.36 15.22 -24.44
N ASP A 105 -1.76 14.49 -23.39
CA ASP A 105 -2.15 15.06 -22.11
C ASP A 105 -1.24 14.54 -20.97
N ILE A 106 -0.32 15.40 -20.54
CA ILE A 106 0.63 15.12 -19.44
C ILE A 106 -0.10 14.93 -18.11
N LEU A 107 -1.29 15.55 -17.89
CA LEU A 107 -2.06 15.35 -16.67
C LEU A 107 -2.56 13.92 -16.56
N LEU A 108 -3.04 13.33 -17.66
CA LEU A 108 -3.43 11.92 -17.69
C LEU A 108 -2.22 11.03 -17.42
N ALA A 109 -1.06 11.34 -17.98
CA ALA A 109 0.18 10.60 -17.68
C ALA A 109 0.53 10.66 -16.18
N ALA A 110 0.40 11.82 -15.55
CA ALA A 110 0.67 11.98 -14.12
C ALA A 110 -0.32 11.21 -13.24
N ILE A 111 -1.62 11.26 -13.55
CA ILE A 111 -2.67 10.58 -12.77
C ILE A 111 -2.56 9.06 -12.91
N PHE A 112 -2.60 8.54 -14.13
CA PHE A 112 -2.55 7.10 -14.37
C PHE A 112 -1.17 6.51 -14.03
N GLY A 113 -0.11 7.21 -14.41
CA GLY A 113 1.25 6.83 -14.06
C GLY A 113 1.45 6.73 -12.55
N GLY A 114 1.00 7.75 -11.80
CA GLY A 114 1.06 7.76 -10.33
C GLY A 114 0.21 6.66 -9.70
N ALA A 115 -1.02 6.44 -10.19
CA ALA A 115 -1.89 5.40 -9.67
C ALA A 115 -1.30 4.00 -9.87
N ILE A 116 -0.86 3.67 -11.09
CA ILE A 116 -0.25 2.37 -11.39
C ILE A 116 1.05 2.18 -10.60
N ASN A 117 1.87 3.22 -10.49
CA ASN A 117 3.10 3.18 -9.70
C ASN A 117 2.81 2.83 -8.24
N GLY A 118 1.86 3.53 -7.60
CA GLY A 118 1.48 3.27 -6.22
C GLY A 118 0.89 1.89 -5.99
N ILE A 119 0.04 1.39 -6.92
CA ILE A 119 -0.52 0.04 -6.87
C ILE A 119 0.60 -1.00 -6.94
N THR A 120 1.52 -0.88 -7.89
CA THR A 120 2.59 -1.87 -8.09
C THR A 120 3.58 -1.89 -6.93
N ILE A 121 3.99 -0.73 -6.41
CA ILE A 121 4.81 -0.63 -5.20
C ILE A 121 4.08 -1.25 -4.00
N GLY A 122 2.80 -0.91 -3.80
CA GLY A 122 1.98 -1.46 -2.73
C GLY A 122 1.90 -2.99 -2.76
N ILE A 123 1.72 -3.58 -3.96
CA ILE A 123 1.68 -5.04 -4.16
C ILE A 123 3.04 -5.67 -3.83
N VAL A 124 4.16 -5.08 -4.24
CA VAL A 124 5.49 -5.61 -3.94
C VAL A 124 5.78 -5.58 -2.45
N PHE A 125 5.42 -4.50 -1.75
CA PHE A 125 5.52 -4.42 -0.30
C PHE A 125 4.63 -5.44 0.42
N TYR A 126 3.41 -5.63 -0.08
CA TYR A 126 2.49 -6.64 0.44
C TYR A 126 3.05 -8.06 0.32
N ALA A 127 3.73 -8.38 -0.79
CA ALA A 127 4.44 -9.64 -0.98
C ALA A 127 5.72 -9.77 -0.12
N GLY A 128 6.03 -8.76 0.71
CA GLY A 128 7.19 -8.76 1.62
C GLY A 128 8.52 -8.52 0.93
N GLY A 129 8.52 -7.86 -0.24
CA GLY A 129 9.70 -7.39 -0.96
C GLY A 129 9.75 -5.86 -1.06
N SER A 130 10.64 -5.37 -1.92
CA SER A 130 10.76 -3.99 -2.33
C SER A 130 11.20 -3.95 -3.78
N THR A 131 10.85 -2.90 -4.50
CA THR A 131 11.39 -2.67 -5.84
C THR A 131 12.85 -2.20 -5.82
N GLY A 132 13.39 -1.92 -4.64
CA GLY A 132 14.70 -1.30 -4.45
C GLY A 132 14.55 0.19 -4.13
N GLY A 133 15.64 0.94 -4.23
CA GLY A 133 15.62 2.38 -4.05
C GLY A 133 15.28 2.84 -2.64
N MET A 134 14.69 4.02 -2.54
CA MET A 134 14.25 4.61 -1.28
C MET A 134 13.21 3.77 -0.55
N ASP A 135 12.56 2.84 -1.24
CA ASP A 135 11.67 1.82 -0.68
C ASP A 135 12.34 1.05 0.46
N ILE A 136 13.62 0.69 0.30
CA ILE A 136 14.41 -0.01 1.32
C ILE A 136 14.55 0.85 2.56
N ILE A 137 14.90 2.13 2.38
CA ILE A 137 15.03 3.09 3.48
C ILE A 137 13.68 3.27 4.16
N ALA A 138 12.61 3.44 3.38
CA ALA A 138 11.26 3.57 3.92
C ALA A 138 10.85 2.36 4.76
N LYS A 139 11.18 1.14 4.30
CA LYS A 139 10.91 -0.09 5.06
C LYS A 139 11.74 -0.20 6.33
N ILE A 140 13.00 0.22 6.30
CA ILE A 140 13.86 0.27 7.50
C ILE A 140 13.28 1.25 8.50
N VAL A 141 13.00 2.49 8.11
CA VAL A 141 12.43 3.50 9.00
C VAL A 141 11.09 3.05 9.57
N ASN A 142 10.18 2.51 8.72
CA ASN A 142 8.91 1.97 9.17
C ASN A 142 9.07 0.88 10.24
N LYS A 143 10.04 -0.03 10.08
CA LYS A 143 10.32 -1.11 11.04
C LYS A 143 10.66 -0.59 12.43
N TYR A 144 11.37 0.53 12.54
CA TYR A 144 11.84 1.07 13.82
C TYR A 144 10.93 2.17 14.40
N THR A 145 10.16 2.85 13.56
CA THR A 145 9.35 4.01 13.99
C THR A 145 7.85 3.78 13.91
N GLY A 146 7.40 2.77 13.16
CA GLY A 146 5.97 2.56 12.88
C GLY A 146 5.34 3.57 11.90
N ILE A 147 6.10 4.56 11.40
CA ILE A 147 5.58 5.56 10.45
C ILE A 147 5.17 4.85 9.15
N PRO A 148 4.00 5.14 8.56
CA PRO A 148 3.57 4.55 7.30
C PRO A 148 4.59 4.74 6.18
N ILE A 149 4.85 3.66 5.41
CA ILE A 149 5.85 3.65 4.33
C ILE A 149 5.57 4.74 3.30
N SER A 150 4.31 4.93 2.91
CA SER A 150 3.87 5.97 1.98
C SER A 150 4.29 7.38 2.41
N ARG A 151 4.16 7.68 3.72
CA ARG A 151 4.56 8.98 4.27
C ARG A 151 6.07 9.19 4.22
N ILE A 152 6.85 8.14 4.50
CA ILE A 152 8.31 8.20 4.42
C ILE A 152 8.73 8.41 2.96
N LEU A 153 8.15 7.63 2.03
CA LEU A 153 8.42 7.78 0.60
C LEU A 153 8.11 9.19 0.12
N LEU A 154 6.92 9.71 0.42
CA LEU A 154 6.53 11.05 0.01
C LEU A 154 7.51 12.13 0.52
N THR A 155 8.01 11.97 1.76
CA THR A 155 9.00 12.90 2.34
C THR A 155 10.35 12.82 1.61
N THR A 156 10.84 11.61 1.32
CA THR A 156 12.11 11.41 0.61
C THR A 156 12.02 11.83 -0.86
N ASP A 157 10.85 11.66 -1.47
CA ASP A 157 10.60 12.04 -2.85
C ASP A 157 10.61 13.57 -3.03
N PHE A 158 10.38 14.32 -1.96
CA PHE A 158 10.45 15.79 -1.99
C PHE A 158 11.84 16.29 -2.41
N ILE A 159 12.91 15.56 -2.11
CA ILE A 159 14.26 15.88 -2.56
C ILE A 159 14.36 15.77 -4.08
N VAL A 160 13.89 14.65 -4.66
CA VAL A 160 13.85 14.44 -6.12
C VAL A 160 12.96 15.49 -6.78
N LEU A 161 11.80 15.77 -6.18
CA LEU A 161 10.88 16.79 -6.67
C LEU A 161 11.51 18.19 -6.72
N SER A 162 12.34 18.53 -5.73
CA SER A 162 13.07 19.81 -5.74
C SER A 162 14.06 19.88 -6.90
N MET A 163 14.74 18.79 -7.24
CA MET A 163 15.62 18.71 -8.43
C MET A 163 14.81 18.86 -9.73
N VAL A 164 13.65 18.23 -9.81
CA VAL A 164 12.75 18.35 -10.96
C VAL A 164 12.33 19.81 -11.19
N ALA A 165 12.01 20.54 -10.12
CA ALA A 165 11.63 21.95 -10.22
C ALA A 165 12.72 22.82 -10.84
N VAL A 166 13.98 22.56 -10.46
CA VAL A 166 15.15 23.30 -10.95
C VAL A 166 15.50 22.95 -12.39
N ILE A 167 15.45 21.65 -12.76
CA ILE A 167 15.93 21.15 -14.04
C ILE A 167 14.86 21.26 -15.14
N PHE A 168 13.60 20.89 -14.84
CA PHE A 168 12.52 20.76 -15.81
C PHE A 168 11.46 21.87 -15.70
N GLY A 169 11.59 22.74 -14.71
CA GLY A 169 10.70 23.87 -14.49
C GLY A 169 9.38 23.52 -13.79
N LYS A 170 8.60 24.59 -13.51
CA LYS A 170 7.42 24.54 -12.64
C LYS A 170 6.30 23.63 -13.11
N VAL A 171 6.10 23.49 -14.41
CA VAL A 171 4.98 22.71 -14.97
C VAL A 171 5.22 21.22 -14.74
N ILE A 172 6.40 20.71 -15.08
CA ILE A 172 6.76 19.30 -14.86
C ILE A 172 6.82 18.99 -13.35
N PHE A 173 7.31 19.93 -12.54
CA PHE A 173 7.24 19.83 -11.07
C PHE A 173 5.80 19.60 -10.58
N MET A 174 4.83 20.40 -11.07
CA MET A 174 3.43 20.27 -10.64
C MET A 174 2.82 18.92 -11.03
N TYR A 175 3.05 18.45 -12.25
CA TYR A 175 2.57 17.14 -12.70
C TYR A 175 3.25 15.98 -11.94
N THR A 176 4.56 16.09 -11.69
CA THR A 176 5.28 15.10 -10.87
C THR A 176 4.74 15.07 -9.44
N LEU A 177 4.45 16.22 -8.84
CA LEU A 177 3.84 16.30 -7.51
C LEU A 177 2.47 15.60 -7.46
N ILE A 178 1.61 15.84 -8.47
CA ILE A 178 0.32 15.14 -8.59
C ILE A 178 0.53 13.63 -8.62
N SER A 179 1.45 13.16 -9.46
CA SER A 179 1.76 11.74 -9.58
C SER A 179 2.24 11.13 -8.26
N LEU A 180 3.14 11.80 -7.53
CA LEU A 180 3.65 11.33 -6.23
C LEU A 180 2.57 11.26 -5.15
N VAL A 181 1.69 12.26 -5.08
CA VAL A 181 0.57 12.27 -4.12
C VAL A 181 -0.40 11.14 -4.42
N ILE A 182 -0.76 10.92 -5.68
CA ILE A 182 -1.63 9.81 -6.09
C ILE A 182 -0.95 8.46 -5.76
N SER A 183 0.33 8.30 -6.11
CA SER A 183 1.09 7.08 -5.81
C SER A 183 1.10 6.78 -4.31
N SER A 184 1.39 7.77 -3.48
CA SER A 184 1.37 7.63 -2.01
C SER A 184 0.00 7.14 -1.50
N LYS A 185 -1.10 7.69 -2.02
CA LYS A 185 -2.46 7.26 -1.67
C LYS A 185 -2.77 5.83 -2.11
N MET A 186 -2.32 5.44 -3.31
CA MET A 186 -2.49 4.07 -3.79
C MET A 186 -1.68 3.06 -2.98
N ILE A 187 -0.46 3.40 -2.55
CA ILE A 187 0.33 2.58 -1.64
C ILE A 187 -0.45 2.34 -0.33
N ASP A 188 -1.00 3.38 0.27
CA ASP A 188 -1.79 3.26 1.50
C ASP A 188 -3.01 2.36 1.30
N ILE A 189 -3.77 2.56 0.21
CA ILE A 189 -4.95 1.75 -0.10
C ILE A 189 -4.59 0.28 -0.24
N ILE A 190 -3.50 -0.04 -0.91
CA ILE A 190 -3.06 -1.44 -1.10
C ILE A 190 -2.54 -2.05 0.21
N GLN A 191 -1.81 -1.29 1.02
CA GLN A 191 -1.24 -1.82 2.26
C GLN A 191 -2.25 -1.92 3.40
N VAL A 192 -3.14 -0.93 3.55
CA VAL A 192 -4.13 -0.85 4.64
C VAL A 192 -5.49 -1.40 4.20
N GLY A 193 -5.88 -1.14 2.95
CA GLY A 193 -7.23 -1.41 2.45
C GLY A 193 -7.58 -2.89 2.29
N ILE A 194 -6.61 -3.77 2.10
CA ILE A 194 -6.84 -5.22 1.96
C ILE A 194 -7.28 -5.84 3.29
N TYR A 195 -6.96 -5.21 4.42
CA TYR A 195 -7.27 -5.71 5.77
C TYR A 195 -7.94 -4.68 6.67
N SER A 196 -8.66 -3.71 6.13
CA SER A 196 -9.37 -2.76 6.98
C SER A 196 -10.43 -3.48 7.82
N ALA A 197 -10.09 -3.73 9.07
CA ALA A 197 -11.05 -4.18 10.06
C ALA A 197 -11.85 -2.98 10.58
N LYS A 198 -13.12 -3.22 10.91
CA LYS A 198 -14.00 -2.24 11.53
C LYS A 198 -14.35 -2.71 12.93
N GLY A 199 -14.09 -1.89 13.92
CA GLY A 199 -14.61 -2.03 15.26
C GLY A 199 -16.05 -1.51 15.29
N VAL A 200 -16.97 -2.35 15.70
CA VAL A 200 -18.39 -2.01 15.77
C VAL A 200 -18.83 -2.09 17.23
N THR A 201 -19.28 -0.96 17.74
CA THR A 201 -19.94 -0.88 19.05
C THR A 201 -21.43 -0.72 18.83
N ILE A 202 -22.23 -1.56 19.45
CA ILE A 202 -23.70 -1.56 19.34
C ILE A 202 -24.28 -1.41 20.73
N ILE A 203 -25.10 -0.40 20.93
CA ILE A 203 -25.80 -0.13 22.17
C ILE A 203 -27.28 -0.42 21.93
N THR A 204 -27.84 -1.39 22.65
CA THR A 204 -29.17 -1.92 22.39
C THR A 204 -29.77 -2.54 23.64
N THR A 205 -31.11 -2.68 23.65
CA THR A 205 -31.83 -3.46 24.65
C THR A 205 -32.10 -4.91 24.20
N LYS A 206 -31.73 -5.26 22.96
CA LYS A 206 -31.92 -6.61 22.36
C LYS A 206 -30.57 -7.30 22.09
N GLU A 207 -29.68 -7.24 23.05
CA GLU A 207 -28.31 -7.69 22.92
C GLU A 207 -28.17 -9.17 22.57
N ASP A 208 -28.95 -10.04 23.18
CA ASP A 208 -28.87 -11.48 22.98
C ASP A 208 -29.24 -11.90 21.55
N GLU A 209 -30.29 -11.29 20.98
CA GLU A 209 -30.71 -11.60 19.62
C GLU A 209 -29.71 -11.09 18.59
N ILE A 210 -29.23 -9.86 18.74
CA ILE A 210 -28.21 -9.27 17.86
C ILE A 210 -26.93 -10.08 17.94
N ARG A 211 -26.46 -10.41 19.15
CA ARG A 211 -25.27 -11.23 19.38
C ARG A 211 -25.36 -12.56 18.66
N LYS A 212 -26.44 -13.30 18.86
CA LYS A 212 -26.64 -14.63 18.27
C LYS A 212 -26.58 -14.57 16.75
N ARG A 213 -27.33 -13.67 16.13
CA ARG A 213 -27.36 -13.51 14.67
C ARG A 213 -26.02 -13.09 14.08
N ILE A 214 -25.32 -12.13 14.70
CA ILE A 214 -24.01 -11.70 14.20
C ILE A 214 -23.02 -12.87 14.28
N MET A 215 -22.96 -13.60 15.40
CA MET A 215 -22.06 -14.76 15.55
C MET A 215 -22.35 -15.86 14.53
N GLU A 216 -23.61 -16.17 14.30
CA GLU A 216 -24.04 -17.21 13.34
C GLU A 216 -23.71 -16.83 11.89
N GLU A 217 -23.95 -15.57 11.51
CA GLU A 217 -23.85 -15.15 10.13
C GLU A 217 -22.46 -14.67 9.73
N THR A 218 -21.71 -14.04 10.66
CA THR A 218 -20.38 -13.50 10.34
C THR A 218 -19.23 -14.38 10.81
N LYS A 219 -19.52 -15.39 11.67
CA LYS A 219 -18.50 -16.24 12.31
C LYS A 219 -17.45 -15.42 13.10
N ARG A 220 -17.88 -14.29 13.68
CA ARG A 220 -17.05 -13.41 14.49
C ARG A 220 -17.45 -13.44 15.95
N GLY A 221 -16.45 -13.35 16.82
CA GLY A 221 -16.67 -13.20 18.26
C GLY A 221 -17.27 -11.83 18.58
N ILE A 222 -18.09 -11.79 19.64
CA ILE A 222 -18.64 -10.56 20.19
C ILE A 222 -18.29 -10.50 21.67
N THR A 223 -17.90 -9.34 22.13
CA THR A 223 -17.69 -9.03 23.54
C THR A 223 -18.92 -8.29 24.06
N LEU A 224 -19.52 -8.81 25.14
CA LEU A 224 -20.56 -8.12 25.89
C LEU A 224 -19.91 -7.20 26.92
N ILE A 225 -20.42 -6.00 27.02
CA ILE A 225 -19.94 -5.00 27.98
C ILE A 225 -21.17 -4.46 28.72
N ASP A 226 -21.22 -4.63 30.02
CA ASP A 226 -22.26 -4.04 30.85
C ASP A 226 -22.04 -2.55 30.92
N ALA A 227 -23.04 -1.79 30.51
CA ALA A 227 -22.98 -0.34 30.46
C ALA A 227 -24.19 0.28 31.16
N LYS A 228 -24.04 1.54 31.59
CA LYS A 228 -25.11 2.31 32.21
C LYS A 228 -25.30 3.62 31.49
N GLY A 229 -26.54 3.93 31.15
CA GLY A 229 -26.89 5.18 30.50
C GLY A 229 -26.56 6.37 31.42
N GLY A 230 -25.71 7.30 30.96
CA GLY A 230 -25.28 8.44 31.78
C GLY A 230 -26.43 9.35 32.23
N TYR A 231 -27.45 9.52 31.37
CA TYR A 231 -28.62 10.35 31.67
C TYR A 231 -29.72 9.53 32.35
N THR A 232 -30.06 8.37 31.79
CA THR A 232 -31.21 7.56 32.27
C THR A 232 -30.88 6.73 33.51
N GLN A 233 -29.60 6.53 33.81
CA GLN A 233 -29.10 5.64 34.86
C GLN A 233 -29.56 4.17 34.73
N LYS A 234 -30.15 3.79 33.60
CA LYS A 234 -30.58 2.43 33.28
C LYS A 234 -29.43 1.59 32.80
N GLU A 235 -29.46 0.32 33.11
CA GLU A 235 -28.56 -0.69 32.53
C GLU A 235 -28.84 -0.85 31.04
N ILE A 236 -27.81 -0.90 30.23
CA ILE A 236 -27.85 -0.99 28.76
C ILE A 236 -26.78 -1.98 28.32
N GLY A 237 -27.13 -2.94 27.48
CA GLY A 237 -26.17 -3.83 26.86
C GLY A 237 -25.35 -3.13 25.78
N MET A 238 -24.04 -3.30 25.83
CA MET A 238 -23.13 -2.83 24.79
C MET A 238 -22.39 -4.02 24.18
N LEU A 239 -22.54 -4.21 22.88
CA LEU A 239 -21.86 -5.23 22.10
C LEU A 239 -20.65 -4.62 21.42
N TYR A 240 -19.49 -5.26 21.51
CA TYR A 240 -18.32 -4.90 20.73
C TYR A 240 -17.88 -6.07 19.85
N CYS A 241 -17.72 -5.83 18.56
CA CYS A 241 -17.17 -6.81 17.64
C CYS A 241 -16.24 -6.17 16.62
N VAL A 242 -15.27 -6.94 16.16
CA VAL A 242 -14.38 -6.55 15.07
C VAL A 242 -14.71 -7.41 13.86
N VAL A 243 -15.00 -6.76 12.73
CA VAL A 243 -15.43 -7.42 11.49
C VAL A 243 -14.63 -6.88 10.30
N GLY A 244 -14.53 -7.66 9.24
CA GLY A 244 -13.98 -7.17 7.98
C GLY A 244 -14.94 -6.18 7.29
N GLN A 245 -14.40 -5.36 6.39
CA GLN A 245 -15.16 -4.34 5.65
C GLN A 245 -16.43 -4.92 4.97
N TYR A 246 -16.33 -6.09 4.36
CA TYR A 246 -17.47 -6.75 3.70
C TYR A 246 -18.52 -7.28 4.69
N GLN A 247 -18.10 -7.71 5.87
CA GLN A 247 -19.00 -8.22 6.91
C GLN A 247 -19.78 -7.09 7.60
N LEU A 248 -19.24 -5.86 7.58
CA LEU A 248 -19.89 -4.69 8.20
C LEU A 248 -21.30 -4.45 7.63
N ILE A 249 -21.48 -4.63 6.32
CA ILE A 249 -22.79 -4.45 5.68
C ILE A 249 -23.81 -5.40 6.31
N ARG A 250 -23.41 -6.67 6.53
CA ARG A 250 -24.30 -7.66 7.14
C ARG A 250 -24.61 -7.32 8.59
N VAL A 251 -23.60 -6.89 9.36
CA VAL A 251 -23.82 -6.42 10.76
C VAL A 251 -24.82 -5.27 10.81
N LYS A 252 -24.68 -4.27 9.93
CA LYS A 252 -25.62 -3.14 9.85
C LYS A 252 -27.07 -3.62 9.56
N THR A 253 -27.21 -4.57 8.65
CA THR A 253 -28.52 -5.13 8.30
C THR A 253 -29.15 -5.85 9.50
N ILE A 254 -28.38 -6.73 10.18
CA ILE A 254 -28.85 -7.47 11.36
C ILE A 254 -29.31 -6.51 12.46
N VAL A 255 -28.50 -5.52 12.79
CA VAL A 255 -28.83 -4.55 13.84
C VAL A 255 -30.12 -3.80 13.50
N LYS A 256 -30.26 -3.33 12.25
CA LYS A 256 -31.45 -2.59 11.82
C LYS A 256 -32.72 -3.44 11.79
N GLU A 257 -32.59 -4.73 11.44
CA GLU A 257 -33.74 -5.68 11.44
C GLU A 257 -34.20 -6.02 12.85
N VAL A 258 -33.29 -6.22 13.79
CA VAL A 258 -33.59 -6.65 15.15
C VAL A 258 -34.01 -5.45 16.02
N ASP A 259 -33.25 -4.39 16.00
CA ASP A 259 -33.52 -3.20 16.78
C ASP A 259 -33.23 -1.92 15.96
N PRO A 260 -34.26 -1.38 15.30
CA PRO A 260 -34.13 -0.12 14.55
C PRO A 260 -33.73 1.09 15.41
N SER A 261 -33.88 1.00 16.74
CA SER A 261 -33.53 2.05 17.69
C SER A 261 -32.11 1.92 18.26
N ALA A 262 -31.40 0.82 17.94
CA ALA A 262 -30.04 0.58 18.39
C ALA A 262 -29.10 1.67 17.92
N PHE A 263 -28.20 2.09 18.80
CA PHE A 263 -27.15 3.04 18.46
C PHE A 263 -25.86 2.28 18.10
N MET A 264 -25.35 2.53 16.90
CA MET A 264 -24.19 1.83 16.38
C MET A 264 -23.07 2.79 16.02
N ILE A 265 -21.87 2.56 16.56
CA ILE A 265 -20.63 3.27 16.24
C ILE A 265 -19.75 2.35 15.42
N VAL A 266 -19.21 2.86 14.32
CA VAL A 266 -18.24 2.15 13.48
C VAL A 266 -16.94 2.94 13.46
N ALA A 267 -15.85 2.33 13.89
CA ALA A 267 -14.53 2.92 13.89
C ALA A 267 -13.58 2.09 13.01
N ASP A 268 -12.61 2.77 12.41
CA ASP A 268 -11.52 2.08 11.72
C ASP A 268 -10.56 1.46 12.73
N VAL A 269 -10.23 0.18 12.52
CA VAL A 269 -9.23 -0.53 13.32
C VAL A 269 -8.02 -0.77 12.44
N HIS A 270 -6.91 -0.15 12.80
CA HIS A 270 -5.68 -0.22 12.00
C HIS A 270 -4.97 -1.57 12.11
N GLU A 271 -5.06 -2.24 13.26
CA GLU A 271 -4.43 -3.52 13.49
C GLU A 271 -5.29 -4.40 14.39
N VAL A 272 -5.44 -5.67 14.00
CA VAL A 272 -6.12 -6.69 14.80
C VAL A 272 -5.27 -7.94 14.83
N ILE A 273 -4.86 -8.33 16.01
CA ILE A 273 -4.09 -9.56 16.27
C ILE A 273 -4.99 -10.54 16.98
N GLY A 274 -5.23 -11.71 16.41
CA GLY A 274 -6.05 -12.75 17.03
C GLY A 274 -6.67 -13.73 16.05
N ASN A 275 -7.38 -14.73 16.61
CA ASN A 275 -8.05 -15.75 15.81
C ASN A 275 -9.13 -15.14 14.91
N GLY A 276 -9.08 -15.48 13.61
CA GLY A 276 -10.02 -14.98 12.61
C GLY A 276 -9.57 -13.70 11.89
N PHE A 277 -8.50 -13.06 12.32
CA PHE A 277 -7.77 -12.01 11.62
C PHE A 277 -6.36 -12.50 11.37
N LEU A 278 -5.74 -12.06 10.27
CA LEU A 278 -4.40 -12.56 9.90
C LEU A 278 -3.40 -12.25 11.00
N VAL A 279 -2.84 -13.30 11.54
CA VAL A 279 -1.61 -13.22 12.33
C VAL A 279 -0.49 -13.02 11.30
N ASN A 280 0.13 -11.85 11.30
CA ASN A 280 1.39 -11.66 10.58
C ASN A 280 2.40 -12.70 11.13
N LYS A 281 2.64 -13.74 10.35
CA LYS A 281 3.70 -14.71 10.61
C LYS A 281 5.02 -14.18 10.13
#